data_56d916dd005b09fdeb43d3cdb57bfb8c
#
_entry.id   56d916dd005b09fdeb43d3cdb57bfb8c
#
_cell.length_a   1.000
_cell.length_b   1.000
_cell.length_c   1.000
_cell.angle_alpha   90.00
_cell.angle_beta   90.00
_cell.angle_gamma   90.00
#
_symmetry.space_group_name_H-M   'P 1'
#
loop_
_entity.id
_entity.type
_entity.pdbx_description
1 polymer ?
#
loop_
_entity_poly.entity_id
_entity_poly.type
_entity_poly.pdbx_seq_one_letter_code
_entity_poly.pdbx_strand_id
1 'polypeptide(L)'
;MTGFRKGTLVLICSIILASSWAFCQTEEANTILGQAGGGVLTIIGYGADKAEIIKGSALALTENVIVTAYHIIARAFDVEAVNLKGKKVKIEGILGVDKAHDIALLKLKGKAQPLPVGTIDNLAEGARIFALGSNESGQIVISEGTLRRAVDIGAEGKVLDVSLSVPEQFCGGPVLDVNGQLVGMFLVLERSLKFGLPIGALMGVPQMGKVVEFKSWTRENYFETVEGSVFAGRAAAALDEQMTARLYLEKAVKLNPSYLDGYVKLAAIYGNQRDYAAAAAAYMKVIELDASRADAFYGMGSVLMRQMKFKEAAEALEKAIALNVATKDVQFDLGTAYEELQEFDKAAVAFEKFIALTPAVTWNAYLRLGFCRTKLGQFDAAIAAFLEAQKAQPKDIKVNFSLAEAYEKAGQFEKAEAVYNILAEINPAEAKTYHRQSFRIYDVAGKYERAITPAKKVIDLEPKNETNHYYLGLTYFKLQKYDEAIAAFQQALAVKPDFPHAWFQLGSAYFSQKKFKEAAAAYKKYAEFSPDDSSGWLSIGVCYMQLKDHESALEPLKKCVELKPDNAVAWYNLAIVYINLKDFYSAKEVYNRLVTLDSSLAERLKKYLR
;
A
#
# COMPACT_ATOMS: atom_id res chain seq x y z
N MET A 1 51.12 -7.89 -56.01
CA MET A 1 51.95 -7.29 -54.92
C MET A 1 51.22 -7.59 -53.62
N THR A 2 51.52 -8.67 -53.00
CA THR A 2 52.32 -8.89 -51.81
C THR A 2 51.69 -8.36 -50.52
N GLY A 3 51.36 -9.30 -49.62
CA GLY A 3 51.09 -8.98 -48.24
C GLY A 3 50.38 -10.09 -47.44
N PHE A 4 51.07 -11.21 -47.31
CA PHE A 4 50.72 -12.27 -46.34
C PHE A 4 50.81 -11.71 -44.89
N ARG A 5 49.79 -11.90 -44.07
CA ARG A 5 50.00 -12.03 -42.63
C ARG A 5 49.06 -13.07 -42.01
N LYS A 6 49.72 -14.01 -41.44
CA LYS A 6 49.38 -15.19 -40.66
C LYS A 6 48.14 -15.02 -39.78
N GLY A 7 47.17 -15.93 -40.01
CA GLY A 7 46.08 -16.19 -39.08
C GLY A 7 46.56 -16.99 -37.89
N THR A 8 46.14 -16.59 -36.72
CA THR A 8 46.26 -17.34 -35.49
C THR A 8 45.05 -18.23 -35.40
N LEU A 9 45.25 -19.54 -35.50
CA LEU A 9 44.28 -20.58 -35.30
C LEU A 9 43.96 -20.62 -33.80
N VAL A 10 42.79 -20.08 -33.39
CA VAL A 10 42.26 -20.29 -32.05
C VAL A 10 41.61 -21.67 -32.02
N LEU A 11 42.33 -22.60 -31.42
CA LEU A 11 41.84 -23.92 -31.07
C LEU A 11 40.75 -23.75 -30.01
N ILE A 12 39.47 -23.86 -30.41
CA ILE A 12 38.38 -24.01 -29.46
C ILE A 12 38.46 -25.44 -28.91
N CYS A 13 39.16 -25.60 -27.80
CA CYS A 13 39.02 -26.76 -26.96
C CYS A 13 37.61 -26.75 -26.35
N SER A 14 36.68 -27.48 -26.93
CA SER A 14 35.46 -27.91 -26.30
C SER A 14 35.83 -28.78 -25.10
N ILE A 15 36.02 -28.13 -23.95
CA ILE A 15 36.07 -28.83 -22.66
C ILE A 15 34.65 -29.26 -22.38
N ILE A 16 34.36 -30.53 -22.62
CA ILE A 16 33.24 -31.24 -22.02
C ILE A 16 33.51 -31.20 -20.51
N LEU A 17 32.94 -30.24 -19.82
CA LEU A 17 32.86 -30.24 -18.37
C LEU A 17 31.93 -31.38 -17.98
N ALA A 18 32.47 -32.60 -17.90
CA ALA A 18 31.94 -33.61 -17.01
C ALA A 18 31.92 -32.96 -15.62
N SER A 19 30.73 -32.88 -15.02
CA SER A 19 30.48 -32.35 -13.68
C SER A 19 31.22 -33.23 -12.64
N SER A 20 32.52 -33.13 -12.55
CA SER A 20 33.27 -33.57 -11.39
C SER A 20 33.14 -32.44 -10.35
N TRP A 21 32.31 -32.65 -9.36
CA TRP A 21 32.29 -31.87 -8.14
C TRP A 21 33.61 -32.12 -7.38
N ALA A 22 34.72 -31.56 -7.85
CA ALA A 22 35.92 -31.50 -7.10
C ALA A 22 35.76 -30.33 -6.09
N PHE A 23 35.18 -30.62 -4.93
CA PHE A 23 35.27 -29.74 -3.78
C PHE A 23 36.76 -29.57 -3.45
N CYS A 24 37.27 -28.34 -3.49
CA CYS A 24 38.54 -28.01 -2.86
C CYS A 24 38.29 -28.07 -1.33
N GLN A 25 38.45 -29.28 -0.77
CA GLN A 25 38.26 -29.50 0.67
C GLN A 25 39.34 -28.74 1.43
N THR A 26 38.95 -27.99 2.44
CA THR A 26 39.90 -27.34 3.37
C THR A 26 40.65 -28.42 4.15
N GLU A 27 41.85 -28.11 4.63
CA GLU A 27 42.68 -29.01 5.48
C GLU A 27 41.89 -29.44 6.73
N GLU A 28 41.10 -28.51 7.28
CA GLU A 28 40.20 -28.75 8.42
C GLU A 28 39.06 -29.75 8.09
N ALA A 29 38.42 -29.61 6.91
CA ALA A 29 37.38 -30.54 6.47
C ALA A 29 37.97 -31.95 6.33
N ASN A 30 39.16 -32.11 5.80
CA ASN A 30 39.84 -33.43 5.71
C ASN A 30 40.16 -34.01 7.09
N THR A 31 40.57 -33.17 8.04
CA THR A 31 40.81 -33.56 9.43
C THR A 31 39.51 -34.09 10.07
N ILE A 32 38.40 -33.35 9.92
CA ILE A 32 37.08 -33.76 10.44
C ILE A 32 36.60 -35.03 9.77
N LEU A 33 36.76 -35.19 8.46
CA LEU A 33 36.44 -36.44 7.76
C LEU A 33 37.24 -37.61 8.30
N GLY A 34 38.53 -37.41 8.57
CA GLY A 34 39.39 -38.43 9.16
C GLY A 34 38.94 -38.85 10.57
N GLN A 35 38.50 -37.93 11.37
CA GLN A 35 38.08 -38.14 12.76
C GLN A 35 36.66 -38.76 12.84
N ALA A 36 35.72 -38.21 12.10
CA ALA A 36 34.29 -38.52 12.22
C ALA A 36 33.77 -39.50 11.15
N GLY A 37 34.48 -39.68 10.05
CA GLY A 37 34.01 -40.49 8.93
C GLY A 37 33.75 -41.97 9.29
N GLY A 38 34.46 -42.50 10.31
CA GLY A 38 34.21 -43.85 10.84
C GLY A 38 32.84 -44.01 11.52
N GLY A 39 32.22 -42.93 11.91
CA GLY A 39 30.88 -42.87 12.50
C GLY A 39 29.77 -42.63 11.50
N VAL A 40 30.06 -42.53 10.20
CA VAL A 40 29.10 -42.31 9.13
C VAL A 40 28.97 -43.54 8.28
N LEU A 41 27.75 -43.91 7.92
CA LEU A 41 27.45 -45.05 7.08
C LEU A 41 26.55 -44.65 5.91
N THR A 42 26.77 -45.25 4.75
CA THR A 42 25.81 -45.21 3.65
C THR A 42 24.68 -46.18 3.94
N ILE A 43 23.44 -45.76 3.84
CA ILE A 43 22.24 -46.57 3.95
C ILE A 43 21.68 -46.82 2.56
N ILE A 44 21.39 -48.10 2.25
CA ILE A 44 20.79 -48.51 0.99
C ILE A 44 19.54 -49.29 1.31
N GLY A 45 18.39 -48.78 0.86
CA GLY A 45 17.09 -49.43 0.99
C GLY A 45 16.74 -50.21 -0.28
N TYR A 46 16.27 -51.43 -0.12
CA TYR A 46 15.89 -52.33 -1.20
C TYR A 46 14.38 -52.58 -1.23
N GLY A 47 13.83 -52.68 -2.42
CA GLY A 47 12.46 -53.13 -2.65
C GLY A 47 12.29 -54.64 -2.44
N ALA A 48 11.05 -55.15 -2.56
CA ALA A 48 10.72 -56.58 -2.47
C ALA A 48 11.41 -57.40 -3.56
N ASP A 49 11.70 -56.82 -4.70
CA ASP A 49 12.43 -57.35 -5.85
C ASP A 49 13.96 -57.29 -5.68
N LYS A 50 14.43 -56.84 -4.54
CA LYS A 50 15.84 -56.56 -4.21
C LYS A 50 16.50 -55.49 -5.05
N ALA A 51 15.75 -54.69 -5.80
CA ALA A 51 16.26 -53.50 -6.44
C ALA A 51 16.55 -52.40 -5.41
N GLU A 52 17.62 -51.64 -5.59
CA GLU A 52 17.89 -50.42 -4.80
C GLU A 52 16.80 -49.39 -5.11
N ILE A 53 16.09 -48.93 -4.09
CA ILE A 53 15.01 -47.94 -4.22
C ILE A 53 15.35 -46.59 -3.64
N ILE A 54 16.32 -46.56 -2.71
CA ILE A 54 16.73 -45.31 -2.03
C ILE A 54 18.14 -45.47 -1.46
N LYS A 55 18.88 -44.36 -1.47
CA LYS A 55 20.20 -44.28 -0.84
C LYS A 55 20.23 -43.04 0.02
N GLY A 56 20.82 -43.14 1.21
CA GLY A 56 21.01 -42.05 2.16
C GLY A 56 22.21 -42.29 3.05
N SER A 57 22.26 -41.59 4.14
CA SER A 57 23.33 -41.66 5.14
C SER A 57 22.76 -42.00 6.51
N ALA A 58 23.62 -42.44 7.40
CA ALA A 58 23.32 -42.60 8.82
C ALA A 58 24.54 -42.17 9.65
N LEU A 59 24.29 -41.81 10.89
CA LEU A 59 25.29 -41.48 11.88
C LEU A 59 25.25 -42.41 13.06
N ALA A 60 26.40 -42.73 13.65
CA ALA A 60 26.50 -43.60 14.81
C ALA A 60 26.34 -42.79 16.11
N LEU A 61 25.28 -43.06 16.88
CA LEU A 61 25.10 -42.54 18.25
C LEU A 61 25.87 -43.36 19.27
N THR A 62 25.86 -44.69 19.10
CA THR A 62 26.61 -45.61 19.93
C THR A 62 27.34 -46.64 19.08
N GLU A 63 28.15 -47.50 19.67
CA GLU A 63 28.81 -48.55 18.88
C GLU A 63 27.86 -49.46 18.08
N ASN A 64 26.61 -49.60 18.53
CA ASN A 64 25.65 -50.52 17.93
C ASN A 64 24.30 -49.91 17.59
N VAL A 65 24.17 -48.59 17.66
CA VAL A 65 22.96 -47.83 17.27
C VAL A 65 23.34 -46.71 16.31
N ILE A 66 22.69 -46.72 15.16
CA ILE A 66 22.81 -45.67 14.16
C ILE A 66 21.47 -44.95 13.98
N VAL A 67 21.52 -43.72 13.55
CA VAL A 67 20.35 -42.89 13.23
C VAL A 67 20.37 -42.53 11.76
N THR A 68 19.21 -42.56 11.13
CA THR A 68 18.97 -42.07 9.77
C THR A 68 17.62 -41.40 9.67
N ALA A 69 17.33 -40.74 8.53
CA ALA A 69 15.99 -40.24 8.26
C ALA A 69 15.00 -41.39 8.07
N TYR A 70 13.82 -41.28 8.67
CA TYR A 70 12.80 -42.33 8.62
C TYR A 70 12.33 -42.60 7.18
N HIS A 71 12.13 -41.56 6.37
CA HIS A 71 11.69 -41.71 4.98
C HIS A 71 12.65 -42.58 4.11
N ILE A 72 13.94 -42.66 4.48
CA ILE A 72 14.93 -43.49 3.78
C ILE A 72 14.59 -44.99 3.97
N ILE A 73 14.05 -45.36 5.12
CA ILE A 73 13.76 -46.76 5.44
C ILE A 73 12.27 -47.09 5.32
N ALA A 74 11.39 -46.09 5.33
CA ALA A 74 9.94 -46.26 5.43
C ALA A 74 9.32 -47.16 4.34
N ARG A 75 9.91 -47.17 3.13
CA ARG A 75 9.48 -47.98 1.99
C ARG A 75 10.32 -49.23 1.79
N ALA A 76 11.43 -49.38 2.46
CA ALA A 76 12.39 -50.43 2.24
C ALA A 76 11.89 -51.79 2.78
N PHE A 77 12.14 -52.80 2.01
CA PHE A 77 11.89 -54.23 2.38
C PHE A 77 13.08 -54.80 3.14
N ASP A 78 14.27 -54.33 2.79
CA ASP A 78 15.53 -54.66 3.45
C ASP A 78 16.44 -53.42 3.41
N VAL A 79 17.37 -53.30 4.36
CA VAL A 79 18.27 -52.16 4.48
C VAL A 79 19.68 -52.67 4.76
N GLU A 80 20.62 -52.18 3.97
CA GLU A 80 22.06 -52.39 4.17
C GLU A 80 22.74 -51.10 4.66
N ALA A 81 23.71 -51.28 5.51
CA ALA A 81 24.65 -50.21 5.84
C ALA A 81 26.04 -50.53 5.29
N VAL A 82 26.72 -49.48 4.76
CA VAL A 82 28.09 -49.61 4.24
C VAL A 82 28.97 -48.56 4.93
N ASN A 83 30.11 -48.96 5.48
CA ASN A 83 31.00 -48.03 6.17
C ASN A 83 31.96 -47.32 5.21
N LEU A 84 32.73 -46.35 5.72
CA LEU A 84 33.75 -45.55 4.98
C LEU A 84 34.71 -46.42 4.12
N LYS A 85 34.98 -47.68 4.55
CA LYS A 85 35.90 -48.60 3.83
C LYS A 85 35.17 -49.46 2.80
N GLY A 86 33.91 -49.17 2.50
CA GLY A 86 33.09 -49.96 1.56
C GLY A 86 32.61 -51.32 2.12
N LYS A 87 32.84 -51.57 3.43
CA LYS A 87 32.45 -52.84 4.07
C LYS A 87 30.99 -52.77 4.51
N LYS A 88 30.20 -53.80 4.18
CA LYS A 88 28.84 -53.98 4.65
C LYS A 88 28.82 -54.25 6.17
N VAL A 89 27.96 -53.51 6.85
CA VAL A 89 27.66 -53.66 8.29
C VAL A 89 26.22 -54.16 8.41
N LYS A 90 26.02 -55.30 9.00
CA LYS A 90 24.70 -55.91 9.10
C LYS A 90 23.83 -55.16 10.09
N ILE A 91 22.63 -54.78 9.64
CA ILE A 91 21.59 -54.17 10.50
C ILE A 91 20.74 -55.32 11.07
N GLU A 92 20.41 -55.26 12.36
CA GLU A 92 19.52 -56.17 13.04
C GLU A 92 18.05 -55.87 12.79
N GLY A 93 17.72 -54.57 12.78
CA GLY A 93 16.39 -54.06 12.53
C GLY A 93 16.20 -52.64 13.07
N ILE A 94 14.95 -52.24 13.18
CA ILE A 94 14.50 -50.94 13.70
C ILE A 94 14.38 -51.02 15.20
N LEU A 95 15.06 -50.13 15.92
CA LEU A 95 15.05 -50.00 17.38
C LEU A 95 14.05 -48.96 17.87
N GLY A 96 13.78 -47.93 17.08
CA GLY A 96 12.84 -46.85 17.38
C GLY A 96 12.58 -45.99 16.17
N VAL A 97 11.46 -45.28 16.19
CA VAL A 97 11.12 -44.29 15.18
C VAL A 97 10.44 -43.09 15.82
N ASP A 98 10.74 -41.93 15.27
CA ASP A 98 10.00 -40.71 15.52
C ASP A 98 9.53 -40.13 14.17
N LYS A 99 8.27 -40.45 13.85
CA LYS A 99 7.67 -39.99 12.60
C LYS A 99 7.42 -38.49 12.57
N ALA A 100 7.25 -37.83 13.75
CA ALA A 100 7.04 -36.42 13.82
C ALA A 100 8.28 -35.61 13.39
N HIS A 101 9.47 -36.22 13.52
CA HIS A 101 10.76 -35.59 13.19
C HIS A 101 11.51 -36.31 12.04
N ASP A 102 10.89 -37.27 11.39
CA ASP A 102 11.54 -38.04 10.32
C ASP A 102 12.81 -38.78 10.78
N ILE A 103 12.79 -39.39 11.96
CA ILE A 103 13.96 -40.05 12.54
C ILE A 103 13.72 -41.56 12.72
N ALA A 104 14.75 -42.38 12.43
CA ALA A 104 14.78 -43.80 12.72
C ALA A 104 16.08 -44.20 13.42
N LEU A 105 15.95 -44.99 14.49
CA LEU A 105 17.05 -45.68 15.16
C LEU A 105 17.16 -47.10 14.63
N LEU A 106 18.36 -47.50 14.18
CA LEU A 106 18.65 -48.82 13.67
C LEU A 106 19.68 -49.52 14.54
N LYS A 107 19.44 -50.79 14.86
CA LYS A 107 20.36 -51.66 15.60
C LYS A 107 21.31 -52.35 14.67
N LEU A 108 22.61 -52.25 14.95
CA LEU A 108 23.66 -52.95 14.21
C LEU A 108 23.99 -54.31 14.87
N LYS A 109 24.28 -55.33 14.05
CA LYS A 109 24.96 -56.58 14.48
C LYS A 109 26.48 -56.42 14.60
N GLY A 110 27.03 -55.32 14.10
CA GLY A 110 28.42 -54.96 14.14
C GLY A 110 28.67 -53.75 15.05
N LYS A 111 29.85 -53.13 14.88
CA LYS A 111 30.22 -51.92 15.57
C LYS A 111 30.47 -50.80 14.57
N ALA A 112 30.02 -49.60 14.91
CA ALA A 112 30.38 -48.36 14.28
C ALA A 112 31.14 -47.46 15.30
N GLN A 113 31.86 -46.49 14.83
CA GLN A 113 32.52 -45.51 15.69
C GLN A 113 31.50 -44.46 16.15
N PRO A 114 31.19 -44.34 17.43
CA PRO A 114 30.26 -43.27 17.89
C PRO A 114 30.82 -41.89 17.59
N LEU A 115 29.95 -40.98 17.20
CA LEU A 115 30.33 -39.56 17.04
C LEU A 115 30.26 -38.84 18.40
N PRO A 116 31.26 -38.00 18.72
CA PRO A 116 31.21 -37.19 19.94
C PRO A 116 30.05 -36.21 19.87
N VAL A 117 29.22 -36.21 20.94
CA VAL A 117 28.02 -35.34 21.00
C VAL A 117 28.39 -33.94 21.40
N GLY A 118 27.98 -32.95 20.65
CA GLY A 118 28.06 -31.52 20.92
C GLY A 118 26.72 -30.93 21.34
N THR A 119 26.62 -29.61 21.26
CA THR A 119 25.38 -28.86 21.48
C THR A 119 25.25 -27.72 20.50
N ILE A 120 24.01 -27.39 20.12
CA ILE A 120 23.73 -26.22 19.29
C ILE A 120 23.74 -24.90 20.06
N ASP A 121 23.63 -24.96 21.39
CA ASP A 121 23.49 -23.76 22.24
C ASP A 121 24.72 -22.86 22.20
N ASN A 122 25.86 -23.40 21.84
CA ASN A 122 27.12 -22.68 21.69
C ASN A 122 27.41 -22.21 20.26
N LEU A 123 26.51 -22.49 19.31
CA LEU A 123 26.69 -22.12 17.90
C LEU A 123 25.99 -20.79 17.63
N ALA A 124 26.77 -19.75 17.34
CA ALA A 124 26.25 -18.47 16.86
C ALA A 124 25.75 -18.56 15.41
N GLU A 125 24.87 -17.64 15.03
CA GLU A 125 24.57 -17.45 13.60
C GLU A 125 25.85 -17.13 12.82
N GLY A 126 26.00 -17.74 11.65
CA GLY A 126 27.23 -17.69 10.85
C GLY A 126 28.31 -18.71 11.25
N ALA A 127 28.12 -19.49 12.33
CA ALA A 127 29.08 -20.51 12.73
C ALA A 127 29.31 -21.53 11.61
N ARG A 128 30.59 -21.88 11.39
CA ARG A 128 30.96 -22.93 10.41
C ARG A 128 30.51 -24.29 10.90
N ILE A 129 29.94 -25.04 9.99
CA ILE A 129 29.47 -26.41 10.23
C ILE A 129 29.89 -27.31 9.07
N PHE A 130 29.93 -28.61 9.35
CA PHE A 130 30.26 -29.64 8.39
C PHE A 130 29.17 -30.68 8.33
N ALA A 131 28.80 -31.11 7.13
CA ALA A 131 27.96 -32.28 6.93
C ALA A 131 28.77 -33.41 6.31
N LEU A 132 28.60 -34.63 6.80
CA LEU A 132 29.14 -35.84 6.19
C LEU A 132 28.01 -36.72 5.67
N GLY A 133 28.22 -37.28 4.51
CA GLY A 133 27.23 -38.17 3.92
C GLY A 133 27.75 -38.91 2.71
N SER A 134 26.96 -39.83 2.17
CA SER A 134 27.32 -40.55 0.96
C SER A 134 27.10 -39.71 -0.29
N ASN A 135 27.98 -39.84 -1.28
CA ASN A 135 27.74 -39.33 -2.63
C ASN A 135 26.95 -40.39 -3.47
N GLU A 136 26.70 -40.09 -4.73
CA GLU A 136 26.01 -41.00 -5.66
C GLU A 136 26.70 -42.36 -5.79
N SER A 137 28.04 -42.42 -5.74
CA SER A 137 28.81 -43.64 -5.77
C SER A 137 28.84 -44.41 -4.44
N GLY A 138 28.23 -43.86 -3.38
CA GLY A 138 28.19 -44.47 -2.05
C GLY A 138 29.45 -44.22 -1.21
N GLN A 139 30.33 -43.30 -1.62
CA GLN A 139 31.50 -42.92 -0.84
C GLN A 139 31.12 -41.82 0.17
N ILE A 140 31.63 -41.93 1.39
CA ILE A 140 31.44 -40.89 2.41
C ILE A 140 32.31 -39.69 2.07
N VAL A 141 31.70 -38.53 1.95
CA VAL A 141 32.33 -37.25 1.67
C VAL A 141 31.88 -36.18 2.65
N ILE A 142 32.58 -35.07 2.73
CA ILE A 142 32.31 -33.98 3.61
C ILE A 142 31.95 -32.71 2.82
N SER A 143 31.03 -31.90 3.33
CA SER A 143 30.73 -30.57 2.83
C SER A 143 30.78 -29.57 3.96
N GLU A 144 31.30 -28.38 3.67
CA GLU A 144 31.38 -27.26 4.60
C GLU A 144 30.29 -26.24 4.28
N GLY A 145 29.75 -25.61 5.32
CA GLY A 145 28.77 -24.54 5.25
C GLY A 145 28.68 -23.75 6.55
N THR A 146 27.60 -23.03 6.71
CA THR A 146 27.34 -22.25 7.91
C THR A 146 25.94 -22.49 8.46
N LEU A 147 25.79 -22.38 9.75
CA LEU A 147 24.51 -22.26 10.42
C LEU A 147 23.98 -20.84 10.20
N ARG A 148 22.86 -20.67 9.49
CA ARG A 148 22.23 -19.37 9.34
C ARG A 148 21.45 -18.98 10.60
N ARG A 149 20.59 -19.88 11.07
CA ARG A 149 19.78 -19.71 12.30
C ARG A 149 19.18 -21.05 12.76
N ALA A 150 18.78 -21.11 14.01
CA ALA A 150 17.92 -22.18 14.51
C ALA A 150 16.48 -21.66 14.62
N VAL A 151 15.53 -22.33 13.96
CA VAL A 151 14.15 -21.85 13.81
C VAL A 151 13.19 -22.81 14.50
N ASP A 152 12.28 -22.25 15.29
CA ASP A 152 11.23 -23.01 15.97
C ASP A 152 10.14 -23.43 14.95
N ILE A 153 9.75 -24.72 14.99
CA ILE A 153 8.68 -25.28 14.15
C ILE A 153 7.46 -25.72 14.98
N GLY A 154 7.36 -25.26 16.21
CA GLY A 154 6.25 -25.54 17.12
C GLY A 154 6.47 -26.77 17.98
N ALA A 155 5.46 -27.64 18.07
CA ALA A 155 5.50 -28.82 18.95
C ALA A 155 6.65 -29.79 18.62
N GLU A 156 7.13 -29.77 17.38
CA GLU A 156 8.26 -30.58 16.91
C GLU A 156 9.63 -29.93 17.20
N GLY A 157 9.69 -28.81 17.94
CA GLY A 157 10.91 -28.16 18.38
C GLY A 157 11.55 -27.28 17.33
N LYS A 158 12.86 -27.49 17.03
CA LYS A 158 13.62 -26.60 16.14
C LYS A 158 14.16 -27.32 14.92
N VAL A 159 14.40 -26.56 13.84
CA VAL A 159 15.21 -26.95 12.70
C VAL A 159 16.38 -25.99 12.53
N LEU A 160 17.47 -26.44 11.93
CA LEU A 160 18.66 -25.66 11.64
C LEU A 160 18.64 -25.23 10.18
N ASP A 161 18.52 -23.94 9.93
CA ASP A 161 18.72 -23.36 8.61
C ASP A 161 20.22 -23.32 8.31
N VAL A 162 20.64 -24.06 7.30
CA VAL A 162 22.05 -24.27 6.98
C VAL A 162 22.37 -23.94 5.52
N SER A 163 23.58 -23.39 5.29
CA SER A 163 24.05 -23.07 3.93
C SER A 163 24.92 -24.20 3.37
N LEU A 164 24.36 -25.40 3.25
CA LEU A 164 25.08 -26.57 2.73
C LEU A 164 24.62 -26.93 1.30
N SER A 165 25.56 -27.05 0.39
CA SER A 165 25.30 -27.52 -0.97
C SER A 165 25.76 -28.98 -1.10
N VAL A 166 24.84 -29.90 -0.89
CA VAL A 166 25.11 -31.32 -0.81
C VAL A 166 24.12 -32.13 -1.66
N PRO A 167 24.51 -33.34 -2.12
CA PRO A 167 23.60 -34.31 -2.75
C PRO A 167 22.49 -34.78 -1.79
N GLU A 168 21.42 -35.33 -2.34
CA GLU A 168 20.29 -35.88 -1.58
C GLU A 168 20.73 -37.04 -0.65
N GLN A 169 21.72 -37.81 -1.06
CA GLN A 169 22.26 -38.96 -0.32
C GLN A 169 22.94 -38.57 1.01
N PHE A 170 23.18 -37.25 1.27
CA PHE A 170 23.59 -36.76 2.58
C PHE A 170 22.47 -36.86 3.64
N CYS A 171 21.22 -37.05 3.19
CA CYS A 171 20.08 -37.15 4.08
C CYS A 171 20.28 -38.28 5.11
N GLY A 172 20.10 -37.95 6.40
CA GLY A 172 20.37 -38.81 7.53
C GLY A 172 21.82 -38.75 8.07
N GLY A 173 22.72 -38.03 7.39
CA GLY A 173 24.10 -37.84 7.84
C GLY A 173 24.27 -36.81 8.93
N PRO A 174 25.42 -36.81 9.65
CA PRO A 174 25.67 -35.86 10.73
C PRO A 174 25.91 -34.46 10.24
N VAL A 175 25.47 -33.49 11.06
CA VAL A 175 25.94 -32.10 11.06
C VAL A 175 26.87 -31.95 12.26
N LEU A 176 28.11 -31.50 11.98
CA LEU A 176 29.19 -31.36 12.96
C LEU A 176 29.60 -29.91 13.11
N ASP A 177 30.08 -29.56 14.27
CA ASP A 177 30.78 -28.28 14.52
C ASP A 177 32.25 -28.34 14.03
N VAL A 178 32.99 -27.24 14.22
CA VAL A 178 34.41 -27.12 13.88
C VAL A 178 35.33 -28.07 14.66
N ASN A 179 34.88 -28.63 15.76
CA ASN A 179 35.60 -29.60 16.58
C ASN A 179 35.24 -31.07 16.21
N GLY A 180 34.41 -31.26 15.18
CA GLY A 180 33.94 -32.57 14.77
C GLY A 180 32.88 -33.17 15.72
N GLN A 181 32.26 -32.36 16.60
CA GLN A 181 31.21 -32.79 17.51
C GLN A 181 29.84 -32.78 16.80
N LEU A 182 29.04 -33.80 17.06
CA LEU A 182 27.70 -33.96 16.49
C LEU A 182 26.73 -32.95 17.07
N VAL A 183 26.26 -32.01 16.26
CA VAL A 183 25.28 -30.97 16.63
C VAL A 183 23.88 -31.22 16.05
N GLY A 184 23.77 -32.15 15.08
CA GLY A 184 22.49 -32.49 14.47
C GLY A 184 22.60 -33.54 13.36
N MET A 185 21.46 -33.81 12.71
CA MET A 185 21.33 -34.67 11.53
C MET A 185 20.83 -33.84 10.35
N PHE A 186 21.43 -34.05 9.19
CA PHE A 186 21.04 -33.37 7.96
C PHE A 186 19.86 -34.05 7.29
N LEU A 187 18.87 -33.25 6.88
CA LEU A 187 17.71 -33.74 6.13
C LEU A 187 17.61 -33.03 4.77
N VAL A 188 17.12 -33.81 3.80
CA VAL A 188 16.77 -33.32 2.46
C VAL A 188 15.36 -33.77 2.15
N LEU A 189 14.47 -32.82 1.94
CA LEU A 189 13.10 -33.08 1.52
C LEU A 189 12.93 -32.64 0.05
N GLU A 190 12.56 -33.59 -0.80
CA GLU A 190 12.24 -33.39 -2.23
C GLU A 190 13.20 -32.42 -2.98
N ARG A 191 14.50 -32.75 -3.00
CA ARG A 191 15.55 -32.07 -3.76
C ARG A 191 15.82 -30.60 -3.41
N SER A 192 14.86 -29.87 -2.84
CA SER A 192 14.93 -28.42 -2.65
C SER A 192 15.13 -28.00 -1.20
N LEU A 193 14.42 -28.60 -0.25
CA LEU A 193 14.44 -28.21 1.14
C LEU A 193 15.52 -28.97 1.90
N LYS A 194 16.55 -28.26 2.35
CA LYS A 194 17.71 -28.79 3.06
C LYS A 194 17.87 -28.10 4.39
N PHE A 195 17.94 -28.86 5.48
CA PHE A 195 18.10 -28.33 6.83
C PHE A 195 18.68 -29.36 7.78
N GLY A 196 19.06 -28.93 8.98
CA GLY A 196 19.49 -29.84 10.05
C GLY A 196 18.41 -30.03 11.11
N LEU A 197 18.33 -31.23 11.68
CA LEU A 197 17.65 -31.48 12.95
C LEU A 197 18.65 -31.36 14.08
N PRO A 198 18.36 -30.62 15.15
CA PRO A 198 19.26 -30.52 16.30
C PRO A 198 19.48 -31.90 16.98
N ILE A 199 20.63 -32.06 17.59
CA ILE A 199 21.00 -33.30 18.33
C ILE A 199 19.97 -33.68 19.39
N GLY A 200 19.30 -32.70 20.03
CA GLY A 200 18.26 -32.96 21.02
C GLY A 200 17.09 -33.78 20.48
N ALA A 201 16.70 -33.59 19.20
CA ALA A 201 15.66 -34.39 18.56
C ALA A 201 16.10 -35.85 18.38
N LEU A 202 17.37 -36.11 18.05
CA LEU A 202 17.92 -37.43 17.88
C LEU A 202 17.99 -38.22 19.18
N MET A 203 18.34 -37.54 20.27
CA MET A 203 18.45 -38.15 21.59
C MET A 203 17.08 -38.43 22.23
N GLY A 204 16.03 -37.75 21.80
CA GLY A 204 14.66 -37.91 22.28
C GLY A 204 13.86 -39.05 21.67
N VAL A 205 14.39 -39.76 20.66
CA VAL A 205 13.65 -40.81 19.94
C VAL A 205 13.30 -41.99 20.86
N PRO A 206 12.01 -42.33 21.02
CA PRO A 206 11.60 -43.42 21.88
C PRO A 206 12.06 -44.77 21.32
N GLN A 207 12.70 -45.59 22.15
CA GLN A 207 13.10 -46.94 21.77
C GLN A 207 11.92 -47.90 21.99
N MET A 208 11.67 -48.73 20.99
CA MET A 208 10.73 -49.84 21.08
C MET A 208 11.36 -50.93 21.96
N GLY A 209 10.62 -51.53 22.89
CA GLY A 209 11.16 -52.54 23.81
C GLY A 209 11.78 -53.76 23.15
N LYS A 210 11.70 -53.89 21.82
CA LYS A 210 12.32 -54.96 21.01
C LYS A 210 12.73 -54.40 19.65
N VAL A 211 13.75 -54.99 19.04
CA VAL A 211 14.14 -54.72 17.66
C VAL A 211 13.13 -55.31 16.70
N VAL A 212 12.65 -54.53 15.74
CA VAL A 212 11.68 -54.98 14.72
C VAL A 212 12.43 -55.19 13.39
N GLU A 213 12.33 -56.38 12.82
CA GLU A 213 12.93 -56.66 11.52
C GLU A 213 12.23 -55.88 10.40
N PHE A 214 12.97 -55.41 9.39
CA PHE A 214 12.42 -54.69 8.25
C PHE A 214 11.30 -55.42 7.52
N LYS A 215 11.37 -56.75 7.41
CA LYS A 215 10.33 -57.56 6.79
C LYS A 215 8.97 -57.46 7.47
N SER A 216 8.97 -57.24 8.77
CA SER A 216 7.77 -57.11 9.60
C SER A 216 7.30 -55.65 9.75
N TRP A 217 8.07 -54.71 9.25
CA TRP A 217 7.74 -53.27 9.35
C TRP A 217 6.65 -52.91 8.35
N THR A 218 5.68 -52.08 8.77
CA THR A 218 4.64 -51.54 7.89
C THR A 218 5.27 -50.47 7.00
N ARG A 219 5.18 -50.69 5.69
CA ARG A 219 5.76 -49.78 4.69
C ARG A 219 4.78 -48.68 4.35
N GLU A 220 5.31 -47.47 4.22
CA GLU A 220 4.53 -46.30 3.87
C GLU A 220 5.38 -45.30 3.06
N ASN A 221 4.72 -44.52 2.26
CA ASN A 221 5.35 -43.32 1.73
C ASN A 221 5.21 -42.23 2.80
N TYR A 222 6.28 -41.97 3.53
CA TYR A 222 6.26 -41.05 4.68
C TYR A 222 5.65 -39.69 4.34
N PHE A 223 6.00 -39.08 3.22
CA PHE A 223 5.46 -37.79 2.80
C PHE A 223 4.01 -37.85 2.28
N GLU A 224 3.40 -39.03 2.22
CA GLU A 224 1.96 -39.20 2.01
C GLU A 224 1.20 -39.47 3.32
N THR A 225 1.87 -39.46 4.46
CA THR A 225 1.25 -39.54 5.79
C THR A 225 0.94 -38.16 6.35
N VAL A 226 0.10 -38.09 7.39
CA VAL A 226 -0.20 -36.83 8.11
C VAL A 226 1.08 -36.30 8.73
N GLU A 227 1.82 -37.12 9.47
CA GLU A 227 3.02 -36.73 10.21
C GLU A 227 4.09 -36.18 9.25
N GLY A 228 4.37 -36.89 8.17
CA GLY A 228 5.38 -36.46 7.18
C GLY A 228 4.98 -35.17 6.46
N SER A 229 3.70 -35.03 6.10
CA SER A 229 3.21 -33.81 5.47
C SER A 229 3.23 -32.62 6.44
N VAL A 230 2.86 -32.81 7.70
CA VAL A 230 2.91 -31.77 8.75
C VAL A 230 4.35 -31.34 8.99
N PHE A 231 5.26 -32.27 9.20
CA PHE A 231 6.66 -31.98 9.45
C PHE A 231 7.30 -31.19 8.29
N ALA A 232 7.17 -31.71 7.07
CA ALA A 232 7.70 -31.05 5.88
C ALA A 232 7.11 -29.65 5.66
N GLY A 233 5.79 -29.51 5.83
CA GLY A 233 5.10 -28.22 5.69
C GLY A 233 5.53 -27.19 6.72
N ARG A 234 5.69 -27.59 7.99
CA ARG A 234 6.16 -26.71 9.07
C ARG A 234 7.61 -26.31 8.89
N ALA A 235 8.49 -27.26 8.57
CA ALA A 235 9.90 -27.00 8.32
C ALA A 235 10.06 -26.01 7.15
N ALA A 236 9.37 -26.28 6.04
CA ALA A 236 9.39 -25.38 4.89
C ALA A 236 8.87 -23.97 5.21
N ALA A 237 7.78 -23.87 5.96
CA ALA A 237 7.23 -22.57 6.36
C ALA A 237 8.19 -21.77 7.27
N ALA A 238 8.87 -22.45 8.20
CA ALA A 238 9.85 -21.84 9.08
C ALA A 238 11.12 -21.38 8.34
N LEU A 239 11.44 -22.03 7.24
CA LEU A 239 12.59 -21.71 6.38
C LEU A 239 12.25 -20.76 5.22
N ASP A 240 11.04 -20.16 5.23
CA ASP A 240 10.54 -19.24 4.22
C ASP A 240 10.36 -19.86 2.81
N GLU A 241 10.33 -21.18 2.73
CA GLU A 241 10.12 -21.93 1.47
C GLU A 241 8.61 -22.04 1.16
N GLN A 242 8.01 -20.90 0.81
CA GLN A 242 6.56 -20.71 0.68
C GLN A 242 5.85 -21.74 -0.21
N MET A 243 6.44 -22.11 -1.36
CA MET A 243 5.83 -23.05 -2.29
C MET A 243 5.85 -24.48 -1.75
N THR A 244 6.96 -24.89 -1.16
CA THR A 244 7.11 -26.21 -0.53
C THR A 244 6.21 -26.32 0.69
N ALA A 245 6.15 -25.27 1.51
CA ALA A 245 5.27 -25.18 2.67
C ALA A 245 3.81 -25.36 2.27
N ARG A 246 3.36 -24.62 1.26
CA ARG A 246 2.00 -24.73 0.71
C ARG A 246 1.67 -26.15 0.28
N LEU A 247 2.53 -26.76 -0.54
CA LEU A 247 2.33 -28.11 -1.06
C LEU A 247 2.08 -29.12 0.07
N TYR A 248 2.94 -29.13 1.07
CA TYR A 248 2.84 -30.09 2.17
C TYR A 248 1.74 -29.76 3.16
N LEU A 249 1.46 -28.49 3.44
CA LEU A 249 0.35 -28.10 4.31
C LEU A 249 -1.02 -28.38 3.66
N GLU A 250 -1.18 -28.14 2.35
CA GLU A 250 -2.39 -28.55 1.61
C GLU A 250 -2.61 -30.07 1.70
N LYS A 251 -1.54 -30.85 1.56
CA LYS A 251 -1.61 -32.30 1.74
C LYS A 251 -1.96 -32.66 3.18
N ALA A 252 -1.34 -32.03 4.17
CA ALA A 252 -1.60 -32.28 5.58
C ALA A 252 -3.06 -32.04 5.96
N VAL A 253 -3.65 -30.90 5.55
CA VAL A 253 -5.07 -30.60 5.84
C VAL A 253 -6.04 -31.46 5.03
N LYS A 254 -5.64 -31.96 3.87
CA LYS A 254 -6.43 -32.94 3.11
C LYS A 254 -6.47 -34.29 3.80
N LEU A 255 -5.35 -34.76 4.37
CA LEU A 255 -5.25 -35.99 5.12
C LEU A 255 -5.87 -35.89 6.52
N ASN A 256 -5.73 -34.74 7.17
CA ASN A 256 -6.33 -34.43 8.45
C ASN A 256 -7.10 -33.09 8.38
N PRO A 257 -8.41 -33.11 8.05
CA PRO A 257 -9.24 -31.92 7.95
C PRO A 257 -9.42 -31.14 9.27
N SER A 258 -9.03 -31.71 10.41
CA SER A 258 -9.04 -31.04 11.71
C SER A 258 -7.68 -30.42 12.09
N TYR A 259 -6.71 -30.44 11.20
CA TYR A 259 -5.38 -29.88 11.47
C TYR A 259 -5.41 -28.34 11.41
N LEU A 260 -5.79 -27.74 12.53
CA LEU A 260 -6.03 -26.28 12.69
C LEU A 260 -4.78 -25.45 12.35
N ASP A 261 -3.60 -25.79 12.87
CA ASP A 261 -2.35 -25.04 12.62
C ASP A 261 -1.99 -25.04 11.12
N GLY A 262 -2.30 -26.11 10.41
CA GLY A 262 -2.12 -26.18 8.95
C GLY A 262 -2.93 -25.12 8.20
N TYR A 263 -4.19 -24.93 8.57
CA TYR A 263 -5.03 -23.89 7.97
C TYR A 263 -4.56 -22.48 8.33
N VAL A 264 -4.08 -22.24 9.57
CA VAL A 264 -3.52 -20.94 9.97
C VAL A 264 -2.31 -20.59 9.12
N LYS A 265 -1.38 -21.54 8.94
CA LYS A 265 -0.18 -21.32 8.11
C LYS A 265 -0.53 -21.15 6.62
N LEU A 266 -1.45 -21.96 6.10
CA LEU A 266 -1.93 -21.82 4.72
C LEU A 266 -2.58 -20.47 4.47
N ALA A 267 -3.40 -19.97 5.39
CA ALA A 267 -4.02 -18.67 5.26
C ALA A 267 -2.98 -17.55 5.14
N ALA A 268 -1.90 -17.60 5.94
CA ALA A 268 -0.80 -16.64 5.84
C ALA A 268 -0.05 -16.76 4.49
N ILE A 269 0.25 -17.99 4.06
CA ILE A 269 0.93 -18.24 2.77
C ILE A 269 0.09 -17.72 1.60
N TYR A 270 -1.21 -18.04 1.56
CA TYR A 270 -2.10 -17.54 0.51
C TYR A 270 -2.21 -16.02 0.52
N GLY A 271 -2.26 -15.41 1.72
CA GLY A 271 -2.26 -13.95 1.88
C GLY A 271 -1.01 -13.30 1.27
N ASN A 272 0.17 -13.87 1.55
CA ASN A 272 1.44 -13.41 0.97
C ASN A 272 1.48 -13.57 -0.56
N GLN A 273 0.89 -14.65 -1.08
CA GLN A 273 0.75 -14.90 -2.51
C GLN A 273 -0.37 -14.06 -3.17
N ARG A 274 -1.10 -13.26 -2.40
CA ARG A 274 -2.27 -12.47 -2.82
C ARG A 274 -3.45 -13.32 -3.31
N ASP A 275 -3.48 -14.59 -2.98
CA ASP A 275 -4.65 -15.45 -3.17
C ASP A 275 -5.61 -15.25 -1.99
N TYR A 276 -6.25 -14.10 -1.99
CA TYR A 276 -7.14 -13.71 -0.90
C TYR A 276 -8.38 -14.59 -0.77
N ALA A 277 -8.79 -15.26 -1.86
CA ALA A 277 -9.91 -16.20 -1.83
C ALA A 277 -9.56 -17.47 -1.06
N ALA A 278 -8.41 -18.08 -1.36
CA ALA A 278 -7.91 -19.24 -0.64
C ALA A 278 -7.57 -18.91 0.82
N ALA A 279 -7.00 -17.71 1.08
CA ALA A 279 -6.71 -17.26 2.43
C ALA A 279 -7.99 -17.14 3.27
N ALA A 280 -9.05 -16.53 2.73
CA ALA A 280 -10.35 -16.43 3.41
C ALA A 280 -10.96 -17.80 3.69
N ALA A 281 -10.91 -18.73 2.73
CA ALA A 281 -11.39 -20.10 2.92
C ALA A 281 -10.62 -20.82 4.03
N ALA A 282 -9.30 -20.63 4.10
CA ALA A 282 -8.48 -21.22 5.15
C ALA A 282 -8.81 -20.65 6.55
N TYR A 283 -8.95 -19.30 6.68
CA TYR A 283 -9.40 -18.70 7.94
C TYR A 283 -10.80 -19.15 8.35
N MET A 284 -11.71 -19.32 7.39
CA MET A 284 -13.04 -19.86 7.66
C MET A 284 -12.95 -21.27 8.28
N LYS A 285 -12.05 -22.12 7.78
CA LYS A 285 -11.81 -23.44 8.36
C LYS A 285 -11.24 -23.36 9.77
N VAL A 286 -10.34 -22.41 10.05
CA VAL A 286 -9.85 -22.18 11.41
C VAL A 286 -11.01 -21.80 12.36
N ILE A 287 -11.88 -20.89 11.93
CA ILE A 287 -13.04 -20.43 12.71
C ILE A 287 -14.07 -21.56 12.92
N GLU A 288 -14.30 -22.42 11.91
CA GLU A 288 -15.17 -23.60 12.02
C GLU A 288 -14.61 -24.62 13.04
N LEU A 289 -13.30 -24.81 13.08
CA LEU A 289 -12.64 -25.74 13.99
C LEU A 289 -12.53 -25.19 15.42
N ASP A 290 -12.33 -23.87 15.54
CA ASP A 290 -12.19 -23.18 16.82
C ASP A 290 -12.68 -21.74 16.71
N ALA A 291 -13.94 -21.53 17.08
CA ALA A 291 -14.59 -20.20 17.04
C ALA A 291 -14.05 -19.21 18.09
N SER A 292 -13.15 -19.62 18.98
CA SER A 292 -12.48 -18.74 19.95
C SER A 292 -11.20 -18.09 19.42
N ARG A 293 -10.77 -18.44 18.21
CA ARG A 293 -9.54 -17.96 17.57
C ARG A 293 -9.68 -16.52 17.07
N ALA A 294 -9.42 -15.61 17.94
CA ALA A 294 -9.50 -14.18 17.64
C ALA A 294 -8.51 -13.72 16.56
N ASP A 295 -7.34 -14.37 16.47
CA ASP A 295 -6.36 -14.15 15.40
C ASP A 295 -6.88 -14.57 14.02
N ALA A 296 -7.69 -15.61 13.94
CA ALA A 296 -8.32 -16.02 12.70
C ALA A 296 -9.39 -15.02 12.22
N PHE A 297 -10.18 -14.47 13.12
CA PHE A 297 -11.12 -13.39 12.79
C PHE A 297 -10.39 -12.13 12.33
N TYR A 298 -9.29 -11.75 12.97
CA TYR A 298 -8.46 -10.64 12.50
C TYR A 298 -7.87 -10.91 11.11
N GLY A 299 -7.28 -12.09 10.90
CA GLY A 299 -6.75 -12.47 9.59
C GLY A 299 -7.83 -12.47 8.50
N MET A 300 -9.02 -12.99 8.82
CA MET A 300 -10.18 -12.94 7.92
C MET A 300 -10.54 -11.49 7.57
N GLY A 301 -10.67 -10.62 8.57
CA GLY A 301 -10.97 -9.20 8.36
C GLY A 301 -9.93 -8.52 7.47
N SER A 302 -8.65 -8.74 7.74
CA SER A 302 -7.55 -8.19 6.94
C SER A 302 -7.59 -8.67 5.47
N VAL A 303 -7.88 -9.93 5.23
CA VAL A 303 -8.03 -10.48 3.88
C VAL A 303 -9.26 -9.91 3.17
N LEU A 304 -10.39 -9.77 3.87
CA LEU A 304 -11.62 -9.17 3.32
C LEU A 304 -11.43 -7.70 2.97
N MET A 305 -10.64 -6.95 3.76
CA MET A 305 -10.21 -5.58 3.41
C MET A 305 -9.48 -5.54 2.07
N ARG A 306 -8.58 -6.50 1.82
CA ARG A 306 -7.86 -6.60 0.53
C ARG A 306 -8.78 -6.96 -0.64
N GLN A 307 -9.90 -7.65 -0.38
CA GLN A 307 -10.95 -7.94 -1.35
C GLN A 307 -11.96 -6.81 -1.51
N MET A 308 -11.80 -5.68 -0.80
CA MET A 308 -12.75 -4.55 -0.75
C MET A 308 -14.15 -4.95 -0.23
N LYS A 309 -14.24 -6.03 0.54
CA LYS A 309 -15.46 -6.50 1.20
C LYS A 309 -15.56 -5.88 2.60
N PHE A 310 -15.73 -4.56 2.63
CA PHE A 310 -15.57 -3.76 3.86
C PHE A 310 -16.58 -4.11 4.95
N LYS A 311 -17.80 -4.48 4.59
CA LYS A 311 -18.85 -4.84 5.56
C LYS A 311 -18.48 -6.14 6.29
N GLU A 312 -18.19 -7.18 5.54
CA GLU A 312 -17.78 -8.47 6.09
C GLU A 312 -16.45 -8.36 6.85
N ALA A 313 -15.55 -7.48 6.39
CA ALA A 313 -14.30 -7.18 7.08
C ALA A 313 -14.57 -6.54 8.46
N ALA A 314 -15.46 -5.54 8.53
CA ALA A 314 -15.82 -4.90 9.80
C ALA A 314 -16.44 -5.91 10.78
N GLU A 315 -17.37 -6.76 10.32
CA GLU A 315 -17.99 -7.81 11.14
C GLU A 315 -16.95 -8.80 11.71
N ALA A 316 -15.95 -9.18 10.90
CA ALA A 316 -14.87 -10.06 11.34
C ALA A 316 -13.94 -9.37 12.35
N LEU A 317 -13.57 -8.10 12.11
CA LEU A 317 -12.74 -7.31 13.01
C LEU A 317 -13.43 -7.03 14.35
N GLU A 318 -14.73 -6.76 14.35
CA GLU A 318 -15.52 -6.63 15.59
C GLU A 318 -15.52 -7.93 16.41
N LYS A 319 -15.64 -9.08 15.73
CA LYS A 319 -15.53 -10.40 16.37
C LYS A 319 -14.15 -10.61 16.99
N ALA A 320 -13.08 -10.25 16.29
CA ALA A 320 -11.72 -10.31 16.82
C ALA A 320 -11.58 -9.46 18.09
N ILE A 321 -12.13 -8.24 18.11
CA ILE A 321 -12.14 -7.36 19.28
C ILE A 321 -12.94 -7.97 20.43
N ALA A 322 -14.11 -8.52 20.14
CA ALA A 322 -14.97 -9.16 21.16
C ALA A 322 -14.29 -10.37 21.82
N LEU A 323 -13.38 -11.03 21.11
CA LEU A 323 -12.54 -12.13 21.60
C LEU A 323 -11.20 -11.65 22.22
N ASN A 324 -11.11 -10.36 22.59
CA ASN A 324 -9.96 -9.75 23.25
C ASN A 324 -8.67 -9.59 22.41
N VAL A 325 -8.76 -9.61 21.07
CA VAL A 325 -7.65 -9.07 20.26
C VAL A 325 -7.77 -7.55 20.21
N ALA A 326 -7.38 -6.92 21.30
CA ALA A 326 -7.31 -5.46 21.39
C ALA A 326 -5.96 -4.93 20.87
N THR A 327 -5.48 -5.43 19.73
CA THR A 327 -4.27 -4.86 19.11
C THR A 327 -4.62 -3.54 18.42
N LYS A 328 -3.67 -2.61 18.45
CA LYS A 328 -3.82 -1.33 17.73
C LYS A 328 -4.21 -1.53 16.26
N ASP A 329 -3.63 -2.54 15.59
CA ASP A 329 -3.82 -2.78 14.17
C ASP A 329 -5.28 -3.14 13.83
N VAL A 330 -5.96 -3.91 14.69
CA VAL A 330 -7.39 -4.24 14.52
C VAL A 330 -8.27 -2.98 14.56
N GLN A 331 -7.98 -2.05 15.46
CA GLN A 331 -8.74 -0.79 15.56
C GLN A 331 -8.52 0.10 14.33
N PHE A 332 -7.30 0.14 13.80
CA PHE A 332 -7.00 0.90 12.59
C PHE A 332 -7.70 0.32 11.36
N ASP A 333 -7.65 -1.01 11.20
CA ASP A 333 -8.30 -1.69 10.08
C ASP A 333 -9.83 -1.55 10.17
N LEU A 334 -10.40 -1.66 11.37
CA LEU A 334 -11.83 -1.44 11.61
C LEU A 334 -12.25 0.00 11.28
N GLY A 335 -11.46 0.98 11.72
CA GLY A 335 -11.69 2.39 11.38
C GLY A 335 -11.65 2.61 9.87
N THR A 336 -10.70 1.97 9.18
CA THR A 336 -10.61 2.04 7.72
C THR A 336 -11.82 1.37 7.04
N ALA A 337 -12.26 0.21 7.53
CA ALA A 337 -13.44 -0.47 6.99
C ALA A 337 -14.69 0.41 7.11
N TYR A 338 -14.92 1.03 8.27
CA TYR A 338 -16.04 1.94 8.46
C TYR A 338 -15.93 3.23 7.65
N GLU A 339 -14.72 3.77 7.46
CA GLU A 339 -14.49 4.93 6.59
C GLU A 339 -14.92 4.64 5.14
N GLU A 340 -14.54 3.46 4.61
CA GLU A 340 -14.93 3.02 3.26
C GLU A 340 -16.44 2.76 3.13
N LEU A 341 -17.09 2.33 4.23
CA LEU A 341 -18.55 2.20 4.32
C LEU A 341 -19.27 3.54 4.54
N GLN A 342 -18.53 4.65 4.70
CA GLN A 342 -19.03 5.98 5.04
C GLN A 342 -19.74 6.05 6.41
N GLU A 343 -19.48 5.08 7.29
CA GLU A 343 -19.94 5.08 8.68
C GLU A 343 -18.96 5.89 9.55
N PHE A 344 -18.88 7.20 9.29
CA PHE A 344 -17.84 8.08 9.82
C PHE A 344 -17.85 8.20 11.34
N ASP A 345 -18.98 8.03 11.99
CA ASP A 345 -19.11 8.00 13.46
C ASP A 345 -18.36 6.81 14.06
N LYS A 346 -18.60 5.61 13.53
CA LYS A 346 -17.90 4.39 13.96
C LYS A 346 -16.42 4.42 13.60
N ALA A 347 -16.09 4.91 12.41
CA ALA A 347 -14.71 5.07 11.99
C ALA A 347 -13.93 5.98 12.94
N ALA A 348 -14.51 7.12 13.32
CA ALA A 348 -13.88 8.05 14.27
C ALA A 348 -13.62 7.39 15.62
N VAL A 349 -14.58 6.64 16.17
CA VAL A 349 -14.42 5.90 17.44
C VAL A 349 -13.29 4.87 17.35
N ALA A 350 -13.20 4.14 16.24
CA ALA A 350 -12.15 3.15 16.03
C ALA A 350 -10.75 3.80 15.94
N PHE A 351 -10.62 4.92 15.21
CA PHE A 351 -9.35 5.66 15.14
C PHE A 351 -8.97 6.29 16.49
N GLU A 352 -9.92 6.77 17.29
CA GLU A 352 -9.66 7.26 18.65
C GLU A 352 -9.12 6.15 19.56
N LYS A 353 -9.70 4.94 19.49
CA LYS A 353 -9.20 3.78 20.22
C LYS A 353 -7.79 3.38 19.75
N PHE A 354 -7.54 3.39 18.45
CA PHE A 354 -6.20 3.16 17.89
C PHE A 354 -5.18 4.15 18.47
N ILE A 355 -5.50 5.44 18.45
CA ILE A 355 -4.65 6.52 18.97
C ILE A 355 -4.37 6.31 20.47
N ALA A 356 -5.38 5.95 21.25
CA ALA A 356 -5.24 5.69 22.68
C ALA A 356 -4.31 4.49 22.98
N LEU A 357 -4.27 3.50 22.11
CA LEU A 357 -3.42 2.31 22.23
C LEU A 357 -1.99 2.51 21.69
N THR A 358 -1.73 3.66 21.05
CA THR A 358 -0.45 3.89 20.36
C THR A 358 0.32 5.00 21.04
N PRO A 359 1.46 4.72 21.75
CA PRO A 359 2.23 5.72 22.47
C PRO A 359 2.90 6.78 21.57
N ALA A 360 3.19 6.42 20.32
CA ALA A 360 3.80 7.33 19.34
C ALA A 360 2.72 8.01 18.51
N VAL A 361 2.92 9.30 18.20
CA VAL A 361 1.99 10.07 17.37
C VAL A 361 1.93 9.49 15.96
N THR A 362 0.82 8.86 15.63
CA THR A 362 0.53 8.32 14.31
C THR A 362 -0.27 9.33 13.51
N TRP A 363 0.44 10.21 12.78
CA TRP A 363 -0.15 11.28 11.99
C TRP A 363 -1.26 10.81 11.05
N ASN A 364 -1.12 9.60 10.49
CA ASN A 364 -2.11 9.02 9.58
C ASN A 364 -3.46 8.74 10.27
N ALA A 365 -3.44 8.25 11.51
CA ALA A 365 -4.67 8.03 12.27
C ALA A 365 -5.37 9.35 12.61
N TYR A 366 -4.61 10.36 13.03
CA TYR A 366 -5.14 11.70 13.26
C TYR A 366 -5.69 12.34 11.97
N LEU A 367 -5.03 12.14 10.83
CA LEU A 367 -5.53 12.62 9.54
C LEU A 367 -6.88 11.98 9.18
N ARG A 368 -7.01 10.66 9.35
CA ARG A 368 -8.27 9.93 9.10
C ARG A 368 -9.36 10.32 10.10
N LEU A 369 -9.02 10.44 11.38
CA LEU A 369 -9.94 10.93 12.40
C LEU A 369 -10.48 12.32 12.05
N GLY A 370 -9.58 13.26 11.68
CA GLY A 370 -9.96 14.59 11.23
C GLY A 370 -10.87 14.58 10.02
N PHE A 371 -10.60 13.70 9.04
CA PHE A 371 -11.46 13.50 7.89
C PHE A 371 -12.87 13.02 8.30
N CYS A 372 -12.97 11.99 9.13
CA CYS A 372 -14.26 11.48 9.63
C CYS A 372 -15.03 12.58 10.38
N ARG A 373 -14.37 13.31 11.27
CA ARG A 373 -14.97 14.43 12.02
C ARG A 373 -15.45 15.56 11.09
N THR A 374 -14.71 15.82 10.00
CA THR A 374 -15.13 16.79 8.97
C THR A 374 -16.41 16.34 8.25
N LYS A 375 -16.52 15.04 7.91
CA LYS A 375 -17.72 14.47 7.29
C LYS A 375 -18.94 14.53 8.21
N LEU A 376 -18.72 14.44 9.51
CA LEU A 376 -19.77 14.57 10.54
C LEU A 376 -20.13 16.03 10.86
N GLY A 377 -19.50 17.02 10.22
CA GLY A 377 -19.71 18.43 10.52
C GLY A 377 -19.08 18.90 11.84
N GLN A 378 -18.27 18.08 12.48
CA GLN A 378 -17.62 18.35 13.77
C GLN A 378 -16.28 19.07 13.55
N PHE A 379 -16.33 20.30 13.03
CA PHE A 379 -15.15 20.99 12.50
C PHE A 379 -14.09 21.30 13.56
N ASP A 380 -14.47 21.65 14.79
CA ASP A 380 -13.49 21.92 15.86
C ASP A 380 -12.73 20.64 16.26
N ALA A 381 -13.41 19.51 16.34
CA ALA A 381 -12.78 18.21 16.59
C ALA A 381 -11.89 17.77 15.41
N ALA A 382 -12.31 18.05 14.18
CA ALA A 382 -11.50 17.81 13.00
C ALA A 382 -10.20 18.62 13.01
N ILE A 383 -10.32 19.93 13.31
CA ILE A 383 -9.17 20.83 13.43
C ILE A 383 -8.19 20.32 14.50
N ALA A 384 -8.69 19.91 15.67
CA ALA A 384 -7.84 19.38 16.74
C ALA A 384 -7.05 18.16 16.26
N ALA A 385 -7.72 17.21 15.57
CA ALA A 385 -7.05 16.03 15.01
C ALA A 385 -6.02 16.40 13.93
N PHE A 386 -6.36 17.29 13.00
CA PHE A 386 -5.43 17.72 11.96
C PHE A 386 -4.22 18.47 12.53
N LEU A 387 -4.37 19.23 13.61
CA LEU A 387 -3.26 19.88 14.28
C LEU A 387 -2.28 18.88 14.89
N GLU A 388 -2.77 17.77 15.48
CA GLU A 388 -1.90 16.70 15.96
C GLU A 388 -1.17 16.00 14.79
N ALA A 389 -1.86 15.76 13.67
CA ALA A 389 -1.22 15.26 12.46
C ALA A 389 -0.15 16.22 11.92
N GLN A 390 -0.42 17.55 11.91
CA GLN A 390 0.51 18.58 11.46
C GLN A 390 1.75 18.68 12.35
N LYS A 391 1.62 18.54 13.68
CA LYS A 391 2.77 18.49 14.60
C LYS A 391 3.75 17.39 14.23
N ALA A 392 3.24 16.21 13.85
CA ALA A 392 4.06 15.09 13.47
C ALA A 392 4.61 15.21 12.02
N GLN A 393 3.84 15.82 11.11
CA GLN A 393 4.18 16.01 9.71
C GLN A 393 3.93 17.46 9.24
N PRO A 394 4.75 18.43 9.68
CA PRO A 394 4.51 19.85 9.43
C PRO A 394 4.50 20.24 7.94
N LYS A 395 5.21 19.48 7.11
CA LYS A 395 5.35 19.74 5.67
C LYS A 395 4.51 18.82 4.78
N ASP A 396 3.67 17.97 5.37
CA ASP A 396 2.78 17.14 4.58
C ASP A 396 1.67 17.98 3.95
N ILE A 397 1.58 17.93 2.62
CA ILE A 397 0.61 18.74 1.85
C ILE A 397 -0.82 18.33 2.17
N LYS A 398 -1.10 17.03 2.29
CA LYS A 398 -2.44 16.52 2.54
C LYS A 398 -2.94 16.92 3.92
N VAL A 399 -2.09 16.81 4.92
CA VAL A 399 -2.41 17.24 6.31
C VAL A 399 -2.73 18.72 6.34
N ASN A 400 -1.86 19.58 5.80
CA ASN A 400 -2.07 21.02 5.79
C ASN A 400 -3.30 21.42 4.98
N PHE A 401 -3.51 20.81 3.81
CA PHE A 401 -4.68 21.10 3.00
C PHE A 401 -5.99 20.74 3.72
N SER A 402 -6.05 19.57 4.35
CA SER A 402 -7.22 19.14 5.13
C SER A 402 -7.48 20.06 6.33
N LEU A 403 -6.41 20.53 6.97
CA LEU A 403 -6.52 21.52 8.07
C LEU A 403 -7.08 22.86 7.57
N ALA A 404 -6.59 23.35 6.42
CA ALA A 404 -7.11 24.59 5.82
C ALA A 404 -8.60 24.47 5.47
N GLU A 405 -9.01 23.36 4.86
CA GLU A 405 -10.42 23.08 4.56
C GLU A 405 -11.29 23.00 5.82
N ALA A 406 -10.78 22.37 6.88
CA ALA A 406 -11.50 22.30 8.15
C ALA A 406 -11.68 23.69 8.77
N TYR A 407 -10.64 24.54 8.76
CA TYR A 407 -10.75 25.94 9.18
C TYR A 407 -11.74 26.73 8.32
N GLU A 408 -11.73 26.52 6.99
CA GLU A 408 -12.70 27.16 6.08
C GLU A 408 -14.13 26.80 6.48
N LYS A 409 -14.42 25.51 6.65
CA LYS A 409 -15.75 25.01 7.03
C LYS A 409 -16.19 25.47 8.42
N ALA A 410 -15.24 25.68 9.32
CA ALA A 410 -15.48 26.25 10.64
C ALA A 410 -15.64 27.78 10.62
N GLY A 411 -15.52 28.45 9.45
CA GLY A 411 -15.56 29.90 9.33
C GLY A 411 -14.34 30.64 9.88
N GLN A 412 -13.25 29.91 10.20
CA GLN A 412 -12.01 30.45 10.74
C GLN A 412 -11.05 30.85 9.61
N PHE A 413 -11.49 31.78 8.75
CA PHE A 413 -10.85 32.12 7.47
C PHE A 413 -9.40 32.59 7.61
N GLU A 414 -9.09 33.34 8.65
CA GLU A 414 -7.73 33.86 8.91
C GLU A 414 -6.74 32.74 9.19
N LYS A 415 -7.19 31.69 9.90
CA LYS A 415 -6.37 30.49 10.15
C LYS A 415 -6.25 29.63 8.88
N ALA A 416 -7.33 29.52 8.08
CA ALA A 416 -7.27 28.86 6.79
C ALA A 416 -6.24 29.52 5.86
N GLU A 417 -6.26 30.86 5.75
CA GLU A 417 -5.27 31.62 4.97
C GLU A 417 -3.84 31.36 5.47
N ALA A 418 -3.62 31.36 6.78
CA ALA A 418 -2.29 31.09 7.36
C ALA A 418 -1.78 29.71 6.92
N VAL A 419 -2.64 28.69 6.91
CA VAL A 419 -2.27 27.33 6.45
C VAL A 419 -2.07 27.29 4.93
N TYR A 420 -2.87 28.02 4.14
CA TYR A 420 -2.63 28.13 2.70
C TYR A 420 -1.31 28.84 2.38
N ASN A 421 -0.88 29.82 3.19
CA ASN A 421 0.44 30.41 3.04
C ASN A 421 1.56 29.40 3.34
N ILE A 422 1.42 28.56 4.38
CA ILE A 422 2.35 27.45 4.66
C ILE A 422 2.41 26.49 3.47
N LEU A 423 1.27 26.14 2.89
CA LEU A 423 1.22 25.27 1.69
C LEU A 423 1.94 25.90 0.49
N ALA A 424 1.81 27.21 0.31
CA ALA A 424 2.52 27.94 -0.76
C ALA A 424 4.04 27.93 -0.56
N GLU A 425 4.52 27.93 0.69
CA GLU A 425 5.95 27.80 1.03
C GLU A 425 6.45 26.37 0.83
N ILE A 426 5.64 25.35 1.21
CA ILE A 426 5.98 23.92 1.05
C ILE A 426 6.02 23.53 -0.43
N ASN A 427 5.09 24.02 -1.23
CA ASN A 427 4.96 23.72 -2.65
C ASN A 427 4.81 25.00 -3.49
N PRO A 428 5.93 25.70 -3.78
CA PRO A 428 5.91 26.94 -4.53
C PRO A 428 5.35 26.81 -5.96
N ALA A 429 5.41 25.62 -6.55
CA ALA A 429 4.84 25.38 -7.88
C ALA A 429 3.31 25.56 -7.91
N GLU A 430 2.64 25.28 -6.78
CA GLU A 430 1.19 25.44 -6.62
C GLU A 430 0.80 26.65 -5.77
N ALA A 431 1.73 27.52 -5.43
CA ALA A 431 1.48 28.69 -4.56
C ALA A 431 0.29 29.54 -5.06
N LYS A 432 0.17 29.71 -6.36
CA LYS A 432 -0.95 30.42 -6.98
C LYS A 432 -2.31 29.80 -6.64
N THR A 433 -2.39 28.46 -6.64
CA THR A 433 -3.60 27.72 -6.30
C THR A 433 -4.00 27.97 -4.86
N TYR A 434 -3.05 27.93 -3.94
CA TYR A 434 -3.33 28.18 -2.52
C TYR A 434 -3.73 29.63 -2.25
N HIS A 435 -3.10 30.61 -2.90
CA HIS A 435 -3.52 32.02 -2.77
C HIS A 435 -4.89 32.27 -3.42
N ARG A 436 -5.24 31.56 -4.50
CA ARG A 436 -6.61 31.61 -5.04
C ARG A 436 -7.64 31.05 -4.07
N GLN A 437 -7.32 29.97 -3.35
CA GLN A 437 -8.21 29.49 -2.30
C GLN A 437 -8.39 30.52 -1.18
N SER A 438 -7.29 31.13 -0.72
CA SER A 438 -7.37 32.21 0.26
C SER A 438 -8.23 33.39 -0.23
N PHE A 439 -8.10 33.78 -1.50
CA PHE A 439 -8.95 34.79 -2.10
C PHE A 439 -10.43 34.37 -2.10
N ARG A 440 -10.71 33.16 -2.59
CA ARG A 440 -12.07 32.60 -2.72
C ARG A 440 -12.81 32.57 -1.37
N ILE A 441 -12.16 32.10 -0.31
CA ILE A 441 -12.82 31.99 1.00
C ILE A 441 -13.24 33.36 1.54
N TYR A 442 -12.44 34.40 1.31
CA TYR A 442 -12.79 35.76 1.71
C TYR A 442 -13.84 36.42 0.82
N ASP A 443 -13.77 36.20 -0.50
CA ASP A 443 -14.76 36.72 -1.45
C ASP A 443 -16.15 36.13 -1.18
N VAL A 444 -16.25 34.82 -1.02
CA VAL A 444 -17.50 34.13 -0.68
C VAL A 444 -18.05 34.56 0.69
N ALA A 445 -17.17 34.76 1.64
CA ALA A 445 -17.56 35.23 2.98
C ALA A 445 -17.92 36.74 3.02
N GLY A 446 -17.78 37.47 1.92
CA GLY A 446 -18.01 38.92 1.86
C GLY A 446 -16.94 39.74 2.60
N LYS A 447 -15.82 39.14 2.98
CA LYS A 447 -14.70 39.79 3.66
C LYS A 447 -13.72 40.43 2.66
N TYR A 448 -14.22 41.32 1.82
CA TYR A 448 -13.51 41.85 0.63
C TYR A 448 -12.19 42.54 0.96
N GLU A 449 -12.09 43.23 2.12
CA GLU A 449 -10.85 43.84 2.56
C GLU A 449 -9.71 42.81 2.73
N ARG A 450 -10.04 41.65 3.27
CA ARG A 450 -9.10 40.54 3.45
C ARG A 450 -8.75 39.82 2.14
N ALA A 451 -9.66 39.83 1.16
CA ALA A 451 -9.46 39.24 -0.14
C ALA A 451 -8.37 39.93 -0.99
N ILE A 452 -8.09 41.22 -0.73
CA ILE A 452 -7.13 42.02 -1.52
C ILE A 452 -5.72 41.41 -1.51
N THR A 453 -5.21 41.03 -0.34
CA THR A 453 -3.84 40.55 -0.18
C THR A 453 -3.61 39.25 -0.96
N PRO A 454 -4.42 38.18 -0.81
CA PRO A 454 -4.26 36.96 -1.59
C PRO A 454 -4.48 37.19 -3.10
N ALA A 455 -5.42 38.08 -3.51
CA ALA A 455 -5.59 38.45 -4.92
C ALA A 455 -4.32 39.07 -5.52
N LYS A 456 -3.65 39.99 -4.80
CA LYS A 456 -2.37 40.58 -5.23
C LYS A 456 -1.28 39.50 -5.36
N LYS A 457 -1.15 38.58 -4.39
CA LYS A 457 -0.20 37.47 -4.47
C LYS A 457 -0.41 36.59 -5.71
N VAL A 458 -1.68 36.36 -6.10
CA VAL A 458 -1.98 35.61 -7.34
C VAL A 458 -1.52 36.44 -8.56
N ILE A 459 -1.73 37.74 -8.58
CA ILE A 459 -1.27 38.62 -9.66
C ILE A 459 0.26 38.64 -9.76
N ASP A 460 0.96 38.71 -8.61
CA ASP A 460 2.44 38.67 -8.59
C ASP A 460 2.99 37.41 -9.23
N LEU A 461 2.29 36.28 -9.06
CA LEU A 461 2.64 35.00 -9.64
C LEU A 461 2.21 34.85 -11.11
N GLU A 462 1.13 35.49 -11.51
CA GLU A 462 0.57 35.45 -12.87
C GLU A 462 0.17 36.86 -13.36
N PRO A 463 1.15 37.75 -13.59
CA PRO A 463 0.85 39.18 -13.91
C PRO A 463 0.19 39.37 -15.29
N LYS A 464 0.32 38.37 -16.19
CA LYS A 464 -0.29 38.40 -17.53
C LYS A 464 -1.63 37.65 -17.61
N ASN A 465 -2.29 37.42 -16.49
CA ASN A 465 -3.61 36.82 -16.45
C ASN A 465 -4.66 37.90 -16.20
N GLU A 466 -5.41 38.29 -17.22
CA GLU A 466 -6.44 39.31 -17.19
C GLU A 466 -7.51 39.08 -16.13
N THR A 467 -7.83 37.79 -15.91
CA THR A 467 -8.88 37.37 -14.97
C THR A 467 -8.51 37.72 -13.51
N ASN A 468 -7.22 37.61 -13.15
CA ASN A 468 -6.76 37.93 -11.81
C ASN A 468 -6.93 39.46 -11.51
N HIS A 469 -6.55 40.32 -12.44
CA HIS A 469 -6.76 41.76 -12.34
C HIS A 469 -8.26 42.10 -12.30
N TYR A 470 -9.07 41.42 -13.09
CA TYR A 470 -10.52 41.62 -13.11
C TYR A 470 -11.16 41.28 -11.76
N TYR A 471 -10.83 40.15 -11.14
CA TYR A 471 -11.36 39.82 -9.81
C TYR A 471 -10.88 40.79 -8.72
N LEU A 472 -9.63 41.23 -8.77
CA LEU A 472 -9.17 42.31 -7.87
C LEU A 472 -9.99 43.58 -8.07
N GLY A 473 -10.28 43.97 -9.30
CA GLY A 473 -11.14 45.10 -9.63
C GLY A 473 -12.55 44.93 -9.06
N LEU A 474 -13.15 43.74 -9.19
CA LEU A 474 -14.45 43.44 -8.59
C LEU A 474 -14.42 43.59 -7.06
N THR A 475 -13.35 43.09 -6.42
CA THR A 475 -13.17 43.20 -4.97
C THR A 475 -13.13 44.64 -4.53
N TYR A 476 -12.35 45.49 -5.20
CA TYR A 476 -12.31 46.93 -4.93
C TYR A 476 -13.65 47.60 -5.22
N PHE A 477 -14.35 47.23 -6.28
CA PHE A 477 -15.66 47.75 -6.61
C PHE A 477 -16.70 47.47 -5.51
N LYS A 478 -16.73 46.23 -4.98
CA LYS A 478 -17.59 45.83 -3.87
C LYS A 478 -17.28 46.64 -2.59
N LEU A 479 -16.04 47.04 -2.40
CA LEU A 479 -15.59 47.92 -1.33
C LEU A 479 -15.85 49.43 -1.59
N GLN A 480 -16.44 49.77 -2.73
CA GLN A 480 -16.64 51.17 -3.20
C GLN A 480 -15.33 51.95 -3.39
N LYS A 481 -14.19 51.24 -3.48
CA LYS A 481 -12.87 51.79 -3.81
C LYS A 481 -12.75 51.91 -5.33
N TYR A 482 -13.48 52.89 -5.88
CA TYR A 482 -13.66 52.95 -7.34
C TYR A 482 -12.38 53.31 -8.09
N ASP A 483 -11.47 54.11 -7.52
CA ASP A 483 -10.21 54.45 -8.19
C ASP A 483 -9.32 53.22 -8.33
N GLU A 484 -9.21 52.39 -7.29
CA GLU A 484 -8.47 51.16 -7.32
C GLU A 484 -9.14 50.11 -8.22
N ALA A 485 -10.49 50.07 -8.25
CA ALA A 485 -11.23 49.21 -9.14
C ALA A 485 -10.96 49.56 -10.62
N ILE A 486 -11.02 50.84 -10.97
CA ILE A 486 -10.70 51.36 -12.29
C ILE A 486 -9.28 50.96 -12.70
N ALA A 487 -8.29 51.18 -11.83
CA ALA A 487 -6.91 50.79 -12.12
C ALA A 487 -6.78 49.28 -12.39
N ALA A 488 -7.43 48.45 -11.58
CA ALA A 488 -7.38 47.01 -11.74
C ALA A 488 -8.08 46.52 -13.04
N PHE A 489 -9.25 47.11 -13.40
CA PHE A 489 -9.91 46.81 -14.68
C PHE A 489 -9.09 47.28 -15.87
N GLN A 490 -8.43 48.42 -15.77
CA GLN A 490 -7.52 48.90 -16.82
C GLN A 490 -6.32 47.97 -17.00
N GLN A 491 -5.76 47.38 -15.91
CA GLN A 491 -4.71 46.37 -16.02
C GLN A 491 -5.22 45.09 -16.69
N ALA A 492 -6.44 44.62 -16.36
CA ALA A 492 -7.05 43.50 -17.03
C ALA A 492 -7.17 43.73 -18.55
N LEU A 493 -7.60 44.94 -18.94
CA LEU A 493 -7.74 45.38 -20.35
C LEU A 493 -6.41 45.64 -21.05
N ALA A 494 -5.36 45.99 -20.33
CA ALA A 494 -4.02 46.09 -20.88
C ALA A 494 -3.44 44.74 -21.23
N VAL A 495 -3.78 43.69 -20.46
CA VAL A 495 -3.43 42.28 -20.75
C VAL A 495 -4.30 41.77 -21.90
N LYS A 496 -5.60 41.98 -21.85
CA LYS A 496 -6.57 41.49 -22.82
C LYS A 496 -7.58 42.60 -23.20
N PRO A 497 -7.32 43.33 -24.30
CA PRO A 497 -8.20 44.42 -24.75
C PRO A 497 -9.61 43.96 -25.15
N ASP A 498 -9.76 42.71 -25.62
CA ASP A 498 -11.02 42.06 -26.01
C ASP A 498 -11.68 41.31 -24.83
N PHE A 499 -11.79 41.98 -23.68
CA PHE A 499 -12.41 41.41 -22.48
C PHE A 499 -13.69 42.21 -22.12
N PRO A 500 -14.87 41.82 -22.68
CA PRO A 500 -16.11 42.60 -22.54
C PRO A 500 -16.50 42.85 -21.10
N HIS A 501 -16.44 41.82 -20.22
CA HIS A 501 -16.80 41.96 -18.83
C HIS A 501 -15.97 43.04 -18.08
N ALA A 502 -14.68 43.15 -18.42
CA ALA A 502 -13.84 44.21 -17.83
C ALA A 502 -14.21 45.60 -18.31
N TRP A 503 -14.56 45.78 -19.60
CA TRP A 503 -15.07 47.04 -20.11
C TRP A 503 -16.38 47.43 -19.44
N PHE A 504 -17.31 46.49 -19.24
CA PHE A 504 -18.59 46.78 -18.57
C PHE A 504 -18.36 47.24 -17.11
N GLN A 505 -17.51 46.49 -16.36
CA GLN A 505 -17.22 46.84 -14.96
C GLN A 505 -16.43 48.16 -14.82
N LEU A 506 -15.53 48.42 -15.77
CA LEU A 506 -14.84 49.72 -15.85
C LEU A 506 -15.84 50.86 -16.06
N GLY A 507 -16.81 50.67 -16.97
CA GLY A 507 -17.90 51.61 -17.15
C GLY A 507 -18.73 51.83 -15.88
N SER A 508 -19.04 50.76 -15.19
CA SER A 508 -19.78 50.78 -13.91
C SER A 508 -19.01 51.54 -12.81
N ALA A 509 -17.70 51.32 -12.74
CA ALA A 509 -16.84 52.04 -11.78
C ALA A 509 -16.76 53.53 -12.07
N TYR A 510 -16.60 53.95 -13.33
CA TYR A 510 -16.64 55.33 -13.73
C TYR A 510 -18.02 55.96 -13.48
N PHE A 511 -19.10 55.23 -13.77
CA PHE A 511 -20.45 55.70 -13.52
C PHE A 511 -20.69 55.98 -12.04
N SER A 512 -20.22 55.08 -11.15
CA SER A 512 -20.32 55.24 -9.70
C SER A 512 -19.57 56.46 -9.20
N GLN A 513 -18.47 56.86 -9.86
CA GLN A 513 -17.75 58.10 -9.62
C GLN A 513 -18.37 59.33 -10.30
N LYS A 514 -19.51 59.19 -10.98
CA LYS A 514 -20.14 60.23 -11.78
C LYS A 514 -19.28 60.76 -12.95
N LYS A 515 -18.28 59.97 -13.36
CA LYS A 515 -17.45 60.26 -14.56
C LYS A 515 -18.18 59.69 -15.80
N PHE A 516 -19.29 60.34 -16.14
CA PHE A 516 -20.25 59.78 -17.13
C PHE A 516 -19.69 59.75 -18.55
N LYS A 517 -18.75 60.61 -18.93
CA LYS A 517 -18.09 60.56 -20.25
C LYS A 517 -17.20 59.32 -20.37
N GLU A 518 -16.40 59.07 -19.36
CA GLU A 518 -15.52 57.91 -19.31
C GLU A 518 -16.32 56.63 -19.22
N ALA A 519 -17.43 56.61 -18.45
CA ALA A 519 -18.35 55.50 -18.36
C ALA A 519 -18.95 55.16 -19.74
N ALA A 520 -19.45 56.18 -20.45
CA ALA A 520 -20.01 55.98 -21.79
C ALA A 520 -18.97 55.44 -22.79
N ALA A 521 -17.71 55.91 -22.69
CA ALA A 521 -16.62 55.40 -23.53
C ALA A 521 -16.33 53.91 -23.25
N ALA A 522 -16.29 53.50 -21.99
CA ALA A 522 -16.08 52.12 -21.58
C ALA A 522 -17.26 51.20 -22.00
N TYR A 523 -18.50 51.65 -21.82
CA TYR A 523 -19.67 50.89 -22.27
C TYR A 523 -19.77 50.81 -23.79
N LYS A 524 -19.30 51.82 -24.56
CA LYS A 524 -19.19 51.72 -26.01
C LYS A 524 -18.23 50.61 -26.40
N LYS A 525 -17.07 50.54 -25.76
CA LYS A 525 -16.14 49.41 -25.95
C LYS A 525 -16.77 48.06 -25.63
N TYR A 526 -17.54 48.00 -24.53
CA TYR A 526 -18.32 46.78 -24.27
C TYR A 526 -19.28 46.44 -25.37
N ALA A 527 -20.06 47.39 -25.88
CA ALA A 527 -21.02 47.17 -26.97
C ALA A 527 -20.36 46.84 -28.32
N GLU A 528 -19.09 47.26 -28.56
CA GLU A 528 -18.31 46.83 -29.73
C GLU A 528 -18.04 45.29 -29.67
N PHE A 529 -17.76 44.72 -28.50
CA PHE A 529 -17.49 43.32 -28.30
C PHE A 529 -18.74 42.48 -28.02
N SER A 530 -19.83 43.12 -27.61
CA SER A 530 -21.10 42.45 -27.26
C SER A 530 -22.28 43.24 -27.83
N PRO A 531 -22.39 43.37 -29.14
CA PRO A 531 -23.38 44.27 -29.78
C PRO A 531 -24.83 43.85 -29.55
N ASP A 532 -25.08 42.57 -29.28
CA ASP A 532 -26.42 42.00 -29.05
C ASP A 532 -26.84 42.06 -27.57
N ASP A 533 -25.96 42.52 -26.64
CA ASP A 533 -26.34 42.72 -25.26
C ASP A 533 -26.93 44.14 -25.03
N SER A 534 -28.25 44.13 -24.81
CA SER A 534 -29.01 45.36 -24.52
C SER A 534 -28.52 46.16 -23.30
N SER A 535 -27.83 45.51 -22.35
CA SER A 535 -27.33 46.13 -21.11
C SER A 535 -26.27 47.20 -21.38
N GLY A 536 -25.38 46.92 -22.35
CA GLY A 536 -24.37 47.88 -22.79
C GLY A 536 -25.01 49.13 -23.36
N TRP A 537 -25.95 48.94 -24.28
CA TRP A 537 -26.68 50.05 -24.96
C TRP A 537 -27.49 50.86 -23.97
N LEU A 538 -28.18 50.22 -22.99
CA LEU A 538 -28.88 50.91 -21.92
C LEU A 538 -27.92 51.79 -21.12
N SER A 539 -26.78 51.23 -20.72
CA SER A 539 -25.80 51.93 -19.88
C SER A 539 -25.20 53.15 -20.62
N ILE A 540 -24.93 53.05 -21.90
CA ILE A 540 -24.50 54.18 -22.75
C ILE A 540 -25.57 55.28 -22.77
N GLY A 541 -26.83 54.92 -23.00
CA GLY A 541 -27.93 55.86 -23.00
C GLY A 541 -28.11 56.59 -21.68
N VAL A 542 -28.04 55.82 -20.58
CA VAL A 542 -28.13 56.42 -19.23
C VAL A 542 -26.95 57.38 -18.94
N CYS A 543 -25.74 57.04 -19.38
CA CYS A 543 -24.59 57.95 -19.24
C CYS A 543 -24.83 59.29 -19.94
N TYR A 544 -25.31 59.27 -21.16
CA TYR A 544 -25.63 60.49 -21.91
C TYR A 544 -26.79 61.27 -21.30
N MET A 545 -27.80 60.58 -20.76
CA MET A 545 -28.85 61.24 -20.00
C MET A 545 -28.31 62.00 -18.78
N GLN A 546 -27.37 61.39 -18.04
CA GLN A 546 -26.71 62.03 -16.88
C GLN A 546 -25.87 63.25 -17.31
N LEU A 547 -25.33 63.24 -18.50
CA LEU A 547 -24.60 64.36 -19.10
C LEU A 547 -25.56 65.44 -19.68
N LYS A 548 -26.87 65.19 -19.66
CA LYS A 548 -27.91 66.00 -20.31
C LYS A 548 -27.74 66.11 -21.83
N ASP A 549 -26.99 65.19 -22.41
CA ASP A 549 -26.82 65.03 -23.88
C ASP A 549 -27.89 64.06 -24.39
N HIS A 550 -29.09 64.58 -24.56
CA HIS A 550 -30.27 63.81 -24.92
C HIS A 550 -30.19 63.32 -26.37
N GLU A 551 -29.52 64.08 -27.26
CA GLU A 551 -29.32 63.69 -28.66
C GLU A 551 -28.45 62.42 -28.74
N SER A 552 -27.32 62.39 -28.04
CA SER A 552 -26.45 61.23 -28.02
C SER A 552 -27.04 60.02 -27.25
N ALA A 553 -28.02 60.24 -26.37
CA ALA A 553 -28.70 59.16 -25.63
C ALA A 553 -29.71 58.39 -26.53
N LEU A 554 -30.22 59.01 -27.59
CA LEU A 554 -31.35 58.50 -28.39
C LEU A 554 -31.05 57.17 -29.04
N GLU A 555 -29.99 57.09 -29.86
CA GLU A 555 -29.65 55.91 -30.62
C GLU A 555 -29.30 54.69 -29.71
N PRO A 556 -28.49 54.82 -28.66
CA PRO A 556 -28.26 53.72 -27.74
C PRO A 556 -29.55 53.16 -27.11
N LEU A 557 -30.47 54.05 -26.71
CA LEU A 557 -31.72 53.59 -26.09
C LEU A 557 -32.67 52.94 -27.11
N LYS A 558 -32.73 53.44 -28.35
CA LYS A 558 -33.44 52.78 -29.43
C LYS A 558 -32.86 51.37 -29.67
N LYS A 559 -31.54 51.26 -29.75
CA LYS A 559 -30.89 49.93 -29.94
C LYS A 559 -31.19 48.99 -28.76
N CYS A 560 -31.21 49.48 -27.54
CA CYS A 560 -31.57 48.71 -26.38
C CYS A 560 -32.99 48.13 -26.47
N VAL A 561 -34.01 48.95 -26.84
CA VAL A 561 -35.40 48.49 -26.91
C VAL A 561 -35.65 47.62 -28.17
N GLU A 562 -34.84 47.78 -29.22
CA GLU A 562 -34.83 46.88 -30.36
C GLU A 562 -34.35 45.48 -29.96
N LEU A 563 -33.22 45.39 -29.25
CA LEU A 563 -32.64 44.14 -28.81
C LEU A 563 -33.48 43.46 -27.68
N LYS A 564 -34.07 44.27 -26.83
CA LYS A 564 -34.88 43.78 -25.71
C LYS A 564 -36.22 44.57 -25.62
N PRO A 565 -37.23 44.22 -26.40
CA PRO A 565 -38.52 44.95 -26.49
C PRO A 565 -39.38 44.88 -25.24
N ASP A 566 -39.06 44.06 -24.26
CA ASP A 566 -39.74 43.92 -22.96
C ASP A 566 -39.04 44.71 -21.86
N ASN A 567 -37.95 45.38 -22.12
CA ASN A 567 -37.21 46.19 -21.13
C ASN A 567 -37.94 47.51 -20.80
N ALA A 568 -38.85 47.46 -19.84
CA ALA A 568 -39.61 48.65 -19.44
C ALA A 568 -38.73 49.85 -18.98
N VAL A 569 -37.56 49.58 -18.37
CA VAL A 569 -36.63 50.64 -17.95
C VAL A 569 -36.03 51.37 -19.16
N ALA A 570 -35.68 50.62 -20.22
CA ALA A 570 -35.18 51.22 -21.47
C ALA A 570 -36.23 52.07 -22.14
N TRP A 571 -37.47 51.59 -22.28
CA TRP A 571 -38.61 52.38 -22.79
C TRP A 571 -38.88 53.61 -21.96
N TYR A 572 -38.81 53.51 -20.64
CA TYR A 572 -38.96 54.67 -19.75
C TYR A 572 -37.89 55.73 -19.99
N ASN A 573 -36.62 55.32 -20.08
CA ASN A 573 -35.50 56.23 -20.36
C ASN A 573 -35.62 56.85 -21.77
N LEU A 574 -36.03 56.08 -22.78
CA LEU A 574 -36.27 56.56 -24.13
C LEU A 574 -37.38 57.63 -24.15
N ALA A 575 -38.46 57.43 -23.41
CA ALA A 575 -39.54 58.41 -23.29
C ALA A 575 -39.04 59.73 -22.65
N ILE A 576 -38.21 59.63 -21.58
CA ILE A 576 -37.61 60.82 -20.96
C ILE A 576 -36.72 61.58 -21.94
N VAL A 577 -35.94 60.86 -22.78
CA VAL A 577 -35.09 61.49 -23.78
C VAL A 577 -35.95 62.22 -24.83
N TYR A 578 -37.00 61.63 -25.33
CA TYR A 578 -37.93 62.31 -26.29
C TYR A 578 -38.59 63.51 -25.66
N ILE A 579 -39.03 63.44 -24.39
CA ILE A 579 -39.61 64.60 -23.69
C ILE A 579 -38.60 65.75 -23.59
N ASN A 580 -37.36 65.48 -23.25
CA ASN A 580 -36.32 66.49 -23.11
C ASN A 580 -35.93 67.11 -24.46
N LEU A 581 -36.01 66.33 -25.54
CA LEU A 581 -35.83 66.80 -26.92
C LEU A 581 -37.07 67.53 -27.50
N LYS A 582 -38.16 67.61 -26.70
CA LYS A 582 -39.46 68.17 -27.08
C LYS A 582 -40.17 67.43 -28.24
N ASP A 583 -39.78 66.18 -28.47
CA ASP A 583 -40.49 65.29 -29.37
C ASP A 583 -41.60 64.55 -28.65
N PHE A 584 -42.70 65.29 -28.43
CA PHE A 584 -43.84 64.74 -27.69
C PHE A 584 -44.63 63.70 -28.48
N TYR A 585 -44.47 63.67 -29.80
CA TYR A 585 -45.10 62.65 -30.61
C TYR A 585 -44.46 61.26 -30.33
N SER A 586 -43.16 61.13 -30.52
CA SER A 586 -42.43 59.91 -30.22
C SER A 586 -42.52 59.55 -28.73
N ALA A 587 -42.47 60.52 -27.84
CA ALA A 587 -42.66 60.31 -26.41
C ALA A 587 -44.01 59.61 -26.08
N LYS A 588 -45.08 59.98 -26.79
CA LYS A 588 -46.41 59.41 -26.60
C LYS A 588 -46.53 57.99 -27.15
N GLU A 589 -45.87 57.68 -28.26
CA GLU A 589 -45.79 56.32 -28.81
C GLU A 589 -45.05 55.38 -27.84
N VAL A 590 -43.90 55.78 -27.35
CA VAL A 590 -43.12 55.06 -26.36
C VAL A 590 -43.88 54.89 -25.06
N TYR A 591 -44.62 55.94 -24.61
CA TYR A 591 -45.49 55.85 -23.44
C TYR A 591 -46.57 54.78 -23.61
N ASN A 592 -47.27 54.74 -24.77
CA ASN A 592 -48.27 53.72 -25.04
C ASN A 592 -47.69 52.29 -24.96
N ARG A 593 -46.50 52.09 -25.46
CA ARG A 593 -45.78 50.82 -25.30
C ARG A 593 -45.43 50.51 -23.84
N LEU A 594 -44.96 51.53 -23.09
CA LEU A 594 -44.62 51.35 -21.66
C LEU A 594 -45.85 51.03 -20.80
N VAL A 595 -47.06 51.59 -21.13
CA VAL A 595 -48.31 51.23 -20.44
C VAL A 595 -48.59 49.74 -20.49
N THR A 596 -48.24 49.07 -21.56
CA THR A 596 -48.41 47.60 -21.73
C THR A 596 -47.36 46.78 -21.01
N LEU A 597 -46.18 47.35 -20.76
CA LEU A 597 -45.05 46.68 -20.12
C LEU A 597 -44.97 46.92 -18.61
N ASP A 598 -45.13 48.17 -18.19
CA ASP A 598 -45.11 48.57 -16.77
C ASP A 598 -45.93 49.85 -16.58
N SER A 599 -47.18 49.67 -16.09
CA SER A 599 -48.11 50.75 -15.85
C SER A 599 -47.62 51.76 -14.77
N SER A 600 -46.80 51.31 -13.84
CA SER A 600 -46.26 52.16 -12.76
C SER A 600 -45.24 53.15 -13.33
N LEU A 601 -44.33 52.66 -14.19
CA LEU A 601 -43.36 53.55 -14.88
C LEU A 601 -44.08 54.49 -15.87
N ALA A 602 -45.11 54.00 -16.56
CA ALA A 602 -45.93 54.83 -17.45
C ALA A 602 -46.63 55.97 -16.68
N GLU A 603 -47.24 55.71 -15.54
CA GLU A 603 -47.91 56.75 -14.75
C GLU A 603 -46.91 57.86 -14.28
N ARG A 604 -45.67 57.54 -14.02
CA ARG A 604 -44.62 58.51 -13.68
C ARG A 604 -44.32 59.50 -14.82
N LEU A 605 -44.51 59.08 -16.07
CA LEU A 605 -44.30 59.95 -17.25
C LEU A 605 -45.52 60.82 -17.58
N LYS A 606 -46.71 60.43 -17.16
CA LYS A 606 -47.96 61.06 -17.52
C LYS A 606 -47.99 62.56 -17.27
N LYS A 607 -47.35 63.00 -16.18
CA LYS A 607 -47.27 64.42 -15.82
C LYS A 607 -46.44 65.27 -16.78
N TYR A 608 -45.54 64.67 -17.55
CA TYR A 608 -44.66 65.35 -18.51
C TYR A 608 -45.21 65.33 -19.95
N LEU A 609 -46.28 64.56 -20.19
CA LEU A 609 -46.93 64.40 -21.51
C LEU A 609 -48.28 65.19 -21.61
N ARG A 610 -48.60 65.93 -20.54
CA ARG A 610 -49.81 66.80 -20.52
C ARG A 610 -49.58 68.13 -21.13
#